data_6407244ee3fac977226519906a64b4f4
#
_entry.id   6407244ee3fac977226519906a64b4f4
#
_cell.length_a   1.000
_cell.length_b   1.000
_cell.length_c   1.000
_cell.angle_alpha   90.00
_cell.angle_beta   90.00
_cell.angle_gamma   90.00
#
_symmetry.space_group_name_H-M   'P 1'
#
loop_
_entity.id
_entity.type
_entity.pdbx_description
1 polymer ?
#
loop_
_entity_poly.entity_id
_entity_poly.type
_entity_poly.pdbx_seq_one_letter_code
_entity_poly.pdbx_strand_id
1 'polypeptide(L)'
;MKTIYFAGGCFWGTEHYMRQFDGVTETVAGYANGAIENPTYEQVYTDTTGFVECVKVTYDDSFVSLLTLCRLYFRSIDPLLMNRQGNDAGTRYRTGIYWTDTEDFLDVKQAWDEVSSRLGSPLAVELKPLECFYPAEDYHQDYLVRNPEGYCHLSLQTLRFSKVYSDMIRKLRSLADEEKRAVYPRFFKTGKGEYGEGDKFIGVTVPLTRQVAKEYSDVSLDVVDALLESEWHECRLCALLVLVRKFAKSPEEIVAFYLAHTAGINNWDLVDLSAPYVLGRFLCDRHDRSVLYDLAGSSSMWEQRIAIVSTLALIRDSQFDDTLKIAEAFLSTEHDLIRKATGWMLREVGKKDESVLSEFLEKYRTVMPRTMLRYAIERFSPERRRYFMGKAD
;
A
#
# COMPACT_ATOMS: atom_id res chain seq x y z
N MET A 1 19.66 -9.08 10.37
CA MET A 1 20.23 -7.81 9.90
C MET A 1 20.79 -7.98 8.52
N LYS A 2 20.43 -7.08 7.60
CA LYS A 2 20.91 -7.02 6.22
C LYS A 2 21.50 -5.65 5.92
N THR A 3 22.19 -5.52 4.78
CA THR A 3 22.84 -4.27 4.39
C THR A 3 22.62 -3.99 2.92
N ILE A 4 22.30 -2.73 2.58
CA ILE A 4 22.14 -2.21 1.22
C ILE A 4 22.82 -0.84 1.13
N TYR A 5 23.14 -0.38 -0.08
CA TYR A 5 23.85 0.87 -0.30
C TYR A 5 23.07 1.75 -1.27
N PHE A 6 22.74 2.97 -0.85
CA PHE A 6 21.95 3.94 -1.63
C PHE A 6 22.79 5.17 -1.98
N ALA A 7 22.96 5.44 -3.25
CA ALA A 7 23.50 6.68 -3.78
C ALA A 7 22.33 7.57 -4.24
N GLY A 8 22.06 8.65 -3.55
CA GLY A 8 20.89 9.51 -3.76
C GLY A 8 21.23 10.99 -3.93
N GLY A 9 22.34 11.34 -4.58
CA GLY A 9 22.89 12.67 -4.57
C GLY A 9 23.77 12.91 -3.34
N CYS A 10 23.71 14.07 -2.69
CA CYS A 10 24.47 14.32 -1.48
C CYS A 10 24.10 13.34 -0.35
N PHE A 11 25.11 12.66 0.17
CA PHE A 11 24.91 11.64 1.21
C PHE A 11 24.36 12.18 2.54
N TRP A 12 24.54 13.45 2.88
CA TRP A 12 23.95 14.04 4.09
C TRP A 12 22.42 13.96 4.10
N GLY A 13 21.78 14.35 2.98
CA GLY A 13 20.34 14.26 2.83
C GLY A 13 19.86 12.81 2.74
N THR A 14 20.55 11.97 1.97
CA THR A 14 20.23 10.56 1.81
C THR A 14 20.34 9.81 3.14
N GLU A 15 21.41 10.03 3.92
CA GLU A 15 21.58 9.46 5.26
C GLU A 15 20.47 9.88 6.20
N HIS A 16 20.21 11.20 6.30
CA HIS A 16 19.17 11.74 7.17
C HIS A 16 17.79 11.20 6.83
N TYR A 17 17.50 11.01 5.54
CA TYR A 17 16.24 10.45 5.06
C TYR A 17 16.11 8.97 5.41
N MET A 18 17.10 8.13 5.05
CA MET A 18 17.03 6.68 5.23
C MET A 18 16.99 6.27 6.70
N ARG A 19 17.70 6.96 7.58
CA ARG A 19 17.70 6.68 9.02
C ARG A 19 16.35 6.90 9.73
N GLN A 20 15.41 7.64 9.11
CA GLN A 20 14.08 7.88 9.69
C GLN A 20 13.23 6.60 9.74
N PHE A 21 13.47 5.67 8.81
CA PHE A 21 12.57 4.53 8.63
C PHE A 21 12.70 3.48 9.72
N ASP A 22 11.55 3.01 10.18
CA ASP A 22 11.44 1.95 11.18
C ASP A 22 12.05 0.66 10.63
N GLY A 23 12.93 0.02 11.39
CA GLY A 23 13.72 -1.13 10.95
C GLY A 23 15.11 -0.78 10.44
N VAL A 24 15.43 0.48 10.10
CA VAL A 24 16.82 0.91 9.85
C VAL A 24 17.54 1.08 11.19
N THR A 25 18.64 0.36 11.37
CA THR A 25 19.39 0.29 12.64
C THR A 25 20.68 1.10 12.62
N GLU A 26 21.28 1.27 11.44
CA GLU A 26 22.53 2.02 11.26
C GLU A 26 22.56 2.63 9.85
N THR A 27 23.12 3.82 9.75
CA THR A 27 23.48 4.46 8.48
C THR A 27 24.93 4.92 8.55
N VAL A 28 25.68 4.77 7.45
CA VAL A 28 27.06 5.24 7.34
C VAL A 28 27.22 5.94 5.99
N ALA A 29 27.53 7.24 6.02
CA ALA A 29 27.88 8.01 4.84
C ALA A 29 29.26 7.58 4.33
N GLY A 30 29.44 7.48 3.01
CA GLY A 30 30.72 7.02 2.44
C GLY A 30 30.79 7.16 0.94
N TYR A 31 31.80 6.54 0.36
CA TYR A 31 32.12 6.57 -1.06
C TYR A 31 32.10 5.16 -1.63
N ALA A 32 31.36 4.94 -2.71
CA ALA A 32 31.19 3.63 -3.33
C ALA A 32 31.71 3.58 -4.77
N ASN A 33 32.16 2.40 -5.18
CA ASN A 33 32.42 2.02 -6.56
C ASN A 33 33.41 2.95 -7.33
N GLY A 34 34.49 3.38 -6.69
CA GLY A 34 35.55 4.16 -7.28
C GLY A 34 36.85 3.37 -7.49
N ALA A 35 37.87 4.01 -8.07
CA ALA A 35 39.04 3.36 -8.62
C ALA A 35 40.31 3.44 -7.71
N ILE A 36 40.24 4.11 -6.55
CA ILE A 36 41.39 4.27 -5.65
C ILE A 36 41.06 3.71 -4.26
N GLU A 37 42.09 3.32 -3.52
CA GLU A 37 41.93 2.85 -2.15
C GLU A 37 41.87 4.04 -1.16
N ASN A 38 41.02 3.95 -0.13
CA ASN A 38 40.90 4.91 0.95
C ASN A 38 40.83 6.38 0.46
N PRO A 39 39.85 6.76 -0.37
CA PRO A 39 39.73 8.12 -0.89
C PRO A 39 39.45 9.13 0.21
N THR A 40 39.96 10.36 0.07
CA THR A 40 39.51 11.51 0.88
C THR A 40 38.37 12.24 0.17
N TYR A 41 37.61 13.04 0.90
CA TYR A 41 36.55 13.87 0.35
C TYR A 41 37.05 14.77 -0.79
N GLU A 42 38.21 15.42 -0.61
CA GLU A 42 38.81 16.30 -1.64
C GLU A 42 39.07 15.55 -2.94
N GLN A 43 39.53 14.29 -2.85
CA GLN A 43 39.79 13.45 -4.04
C GLN A 43 38.45 13.09 -4.74
N VAL A 44 37.45 12.68 -3.99
CA VAL A 44 36.09 12.38 -4.54
C VAL A 44 35.47 13.63 -5.15
N TYR A 45 35.66 14.80 -4.53
CA TYR A 45 35.14 16.07 -5.01
C TYR A 45 35.66 16.48 -6.39
N THR A 46 36.81 15.97 -6.83
CA THR A 46 37.32 16.23 -8.17
C THR A 46 36.52 15.60 -9.32
N ASP A 47 35.60 14.68 -9.03
CA ASP A 47 34.88 13.86 -10.02
C ASP A 47 35.76 12.98 -10.93
N THR A 48 37.04 12.78 -10.56
CA THR A 48 38.02 12.00 -11.37
C THR A 48 38.25 10.59 -10.83
N THR A 49 37.83 10.30 -9.61
CA THR A 49 38.08 9.02 -8.93
C THR A 49 37.05 7.93 -9.24
N GLY A 50 35.94 8.29 -9.89
CA GLY A 50 34.83 7.39 -10.17
C GLY A 50 33.92 7.06 -8.98
N PHE A 51 34.26 7.55 -7.77
CA PHE A 51 33.40 7.34 -6.59
C PHE A 51 32.07 8.08 -6.68
N VAL A 52 31.07 7.50 -6.00
CA VAL A 52 29.77 8.14 -5.75
C VAL A 52 29.59 8.34 -4.26
N GLU A 53 28.99 9.47 -3.86
CA GLU A 53 28.49 9.65 -2.50
C GLU A 53 27.37 8.65 -2.24
N CYS A 54 27.51 7.85 -1.20
CA CYS A 54 26.66 6.70 -0.94
C CYS A 54 26.41 6.53 0.55
N VAL A 55 25.26 5.99 0.92
CA VAL A 55 24.92 5.65 2.30
C VAL A 55 24.77 4.14 2.42
N LYS A 56 25.60 3.51 3.27
CA LYS A 56 25.40 2.15 3.74
C LYS A 56 24.25 2.15 4.72
N VAL A 57 23.23 1.34 4.49
CA VAL A 57 22.05 1.18 5.34
C VAL A 57 22.00 -0.24 5.87
N THR A 58 22.09 -0.39 7.20
CA THR A 58 21.88 -1.66 7.91
C THR A 58 20.44 -1.68 8.46
N TYR A 59 19.72 -2.76 8.20
CA TYR A 59 18.31 -2.86 8.56
C TYR A 59 17.93 -4.26 9.07
N ASP A 60 16.85 -4.31 9.84
CA ASP A 60 16.21 -5.54 10.30
C ASP A 60 15.08 -5.91 9.33
N ASP A 61 15.29 -6.99 8.57
CA ASP A 61 14.33 -7.48 7.55
C ASP A 61 13.05 -8.06 8.15
N SER A 62 13.00 -8.27 9.46
CA SER A 62 11.77 -8.59 10.17
C SER A 62 10.85 -7.37 10.40
N PHE A 63 11.37 -6.14 10.25
CA PHE A 63 10.64 -4.88 10.39
C PHE A 63 10.33 -4.22 9.04
N VAL A 64 11.30 -4.18 8.14
CA VAL A 64 11.17 -3.55 6.83
C VAL A 64 11.88 -4.39 5.77
N SER A 65 11.19 -4.71 4.67
CA SER A 65 11.80 -5.43 3.55
C SER A 65 12.71 -4.54 2.71
N LEU A 66 13.66 -5.15 1.98
CA LEU A 66 14.49 -4.44 1.03
C LEU A 66 13.65 -3.74 -0.04
N LEU A 67 12.63 -4.41 -0.55
CA LEU A 67 11.71 -3.84 -1.53
C LEU A 67 11.06 -2.54 -1.01
N THR A 68 10.62 -2.53 0.24
CA THR A 68 10.05 -1.32 0.88
C THR A 68 11.11 -0.21 0.98
N LEU A 69 12.35 -0.52 1.41
CA LEU A 69 13.42 0.48 1.48
C LEU A 69 13.78 1.04 0.09
N CYS A 70 13.80 0.21 -0.95
CA CYS A 70 14.02 0.67 -2.32
C CYS A 70 12.90 1.59 -2.82
N ARG A 71 11.62 1.26 -2.56
CA ARG A 71 10.48 2.13 -2.87
C ARG A 71 10.58 3.48 -2.16
N LEU A 72 10.96 3.48 -0.89
CA LEU A 72 11.18 4.70 -0.11
C LEU A 72 12.35 5.52 -0.64
N TYR A 73 13.45 4.87 -1.03
CA TYR A 73 14.59 5.54 -1.66
C TYR A 73 14.18 6.26 -2.95
N PHE A 74 13.41 5.61 -3.84
CA PHE A 74 12.92 6.24 -5.07
C PHE A 74 12.02 7.47 -4.82
N ARG A 75 11.44 7.63 -3.64
CA ARG A 75 10.67 8.83 -3.24
C ARG A 75 11.56 10.00 -2.83
N SER A 76 12.86 9.77 -2.61
CA SER A 76 13.82 10.81 -2.23
C SER A 76 14.62 11.40 -3.39
N ILE A 77 14.56 10.79 -4.57
CA ILE A 77 15.35 11.19 -5.73
C ILE A 77 14.46 11.53 -6.93
N ASP A 78 15.03 12.26 -7.89
CA ASP A 78 14.52 12.29 -9.27
C ASP A 78 15.27 11.21 -10.08
N PRO A 79 14.60 10.10 -10.42
CA PRO A 79 15.27 8.96 -11.04
C PRO A 79 15.60 9.17 -12.53
N LEU A 80 15.20 10.28 -13.13
CA LEU A 80 15.49 10.62 -14.53
C LEU A 80 16.73 11.51 -14.67
N LEU A 81 17.23 12.11 -13.58
CA LEU A 81 18.38 13.01 -13.62
C LEU A 81 19.71 12.23 -13.59
N MET A 82 20.51 12.42 -14.61
CA MET A 82 21.84 11.83 -14.70
C MET A 82 22.88 12.73 -13.99
N ASN A 83 23.71 12.14 -13.12
CA ASN A 83 24.79 12.81 -12.40
C ASN A 83 24.36 14.10 -11.67
N ARG A 84 23.12 14.14 -11.18
CA ARG A 84 22.58 15.32 -10.50
C ARG A 84 21.41 14.96 -9.61
N GLN A 85 21.32 15.63 -8.44
CA GLN A 85 20.12 15.67 -7.62
C GLN A 85 19.97 17.09 -7.02
N GLY A 86 18.81 17.70 -7.25
CA GLY A 86 18.59 19.09 -6.84
C GLY A 86 19.61 20.04 -7.45
N ASN A 87 20.34 20.76 -6.58
CA ASN A 87 21.42 21.69 -6.97
C ASN A 87 22.78 21.01 -7.12
N ASP A 88 22.95 19.79 -6.60
CA ASP A 88 24.21 19.05 -6.64
C ASP A 88 24.40 18.39 -7.99
N ALA A 89 25.47 18.79 -8.70
CA ALA A 89 25.83 18.30 -10.02
C ALA A 89 27.28 17.79 -10.03
N GLY A 90 27.50 16.66 -10.70
CA GLY A 90 28.77 15.96 -10.79
C GLY A 90 28.58 14.45 -10.75
N THR A 91 29.55 13.69 -11.24
CA THR A 91 29.46 12.22 -11.29
C THR A 91 29.39 11.59 -9.89
N ARG A 92 29.91 12.26 -8.86
CA ARG A 92 29.79 11.83 -7.47
C ARG A 92 28.36 11.89 -6.93
N TYR A 93 27.45 12.64 -7.55
CA TYR A 93 26.03 12.77 -7.17
C TYR A 93 25.08 11.94 -8.04
N ARG A 94 25.63 10.98 -8.83
CA ARG A 94 24.79 10.03 -9.56
C ARG A 94 23.98 9.16 -8.59
N THR A 95 22.86 8.67 -9.06
CA THR A 95 21.97 7.82 -8.26
C THR A 95 22.21 6.35 -8.52
N GLY A 96 22.03 5.53 -7.50
CA GLY A 96 22.23 4.08 -7.64
C GLY A 96 21.85 3.29 -6.40
N ILE A 97 21.60 2.00 -6.59
CA ILE A 97 21.40 1.00 -5.54
C ILE A 97 22.44 -0.08 -5.75
N TYR A 98 23.25 -0.35 -4.71
CA TYR A 98 24.34 -1.32 -4.77
C TYR A 98 24.16 -2.38 -3.67
N TRP A 99 24.38 -3.64 -4.02
CA TRP A 99 24.19 -4.80 -3.14
C TRP A 99 25.45 -5.67 -3.06
N THR A 100 25.58 -6.41 -1.97
CA THR A 100 26.63 -7.42 -1.77
C THR A 100 26.10 -8.84 -1.91
N ASP A 101 24.81 -9.05 -1.66
CA ASP A 101 24.13 -10.34 -1.82
C ASP A 101 23.36 -10.36 -3.14
N THR A 102 23.61 -11.38 -3.97
CA THR A 102 22.96 -11.53 -5.27
C THR A 102 21.44 -11.77 -5.15
N GLU A 103 20.95 -12.25 -4.01
CA GLU A 103 19.52 -12.44 -3.77
C GLU A 103 18.77 -11.10 -3.68
N ASP A 104 19.45 -10.04 -3.26
CA ASP A 104 18.87 -8.68 -3.13
C ASP A 104 18.50 -8.07 -4.50
N PHE A 105 19.10 -8.58 -5.60
CA PHE A 105 18.84 -8.07 -6.96
C PHE A 105 17.35 -8.12 -7.34
N LEU A 106 16.61 -9.14 -6.90
CA LEU A 106 15.20 -9.29 -7.28
C LEU A 106 14.36 -8.15 -6.71
N ASP A 107 14.52 -7.82 -5.44
CA ASP A 107 13.79 -6.74 -4.76
C ASP A 107 14.17 -5.37 -5.34
N VAL A 108 15.48 -5.15 -5.56
CA VAL A 108 16.00 -3.91 -6.16
C VAL A 108 15.44 -3.72 -7.58
N LYS A 109 15.49 -4.77 -8.39
CA LYS A 109 14.99 -4.75 -9.77
C LYS A 109 13.47 -4.53 -9.82
N GLN A 110 12.73 -5.17 -8.92
CA GLN A 110 11.29 -4.99 -8.83
C GLN A 110 10.92 -3.52 -8.54
N ALA A 111 11.55 -2.89 -7.55
CA ALA A 111 11.32 -1.48 -7.24
C ALA A 111 11.67 -0.57 -8.42
N TRP A 112 12.78 -0.86 -9.12
CA TRP A 112 13.19 -0.11 -10.30
C TRP A 112 12.18 -0.24 -11.44
N ASP A 113 11.68 -1.47 -11.71
CA ASP A 113 10.70 -1.73 -12.76
C ASP A 113 9.35 -1.05 -12.48
N GLU A 114 8.89 -1.05 -11.23
CA GLU A 114 7.67 -0.37 -10.79
C GLU A 114 7.76 1.14 -11.11
N VAL A 115 8.89 1.77 -10.78
CA VAL A 115 9.10 3.21 -11.03
C VAL A 115 9.26 3.50 -12.52
N SER A 116 10.04 2.70 -13.25
CA SER A 116 10.23 2.84 -14.70
C SER A 116 8.91 2.70 -15.45
N SER A 117 8.09 1.73 -15.10
CA SER A 117 6.77 1.52 -15.69
C SER A 117 5.82 2.68 -15.42
N ARG A 118 5.82 3.22 -14.19
CA ARG A 118 5.00 4.37 -13.79
C ARG A 118 5.39 5.64 -14.55
N LEU A 119 6.70 5.86 -14.78
CA LEU A 119 7.20 7.03 -15.50
C LEU A 119 7.20 6.85 -17.02
N GLY A 120 7.06 5.63 -17.53
CA GLY A 120 7.12 5.31 -18.95
C GLY A 120 8.48 5.63 -19.60
N SER A 121 9.57 5.66 -18.82
CA SER A 121 10.90 6.06 -19.24
C SER A 121 11.98 5.25 -18.54
N PRO A 122 13.13 4.98 -19.21
CA PRO A 122 14.29 4.37 -18.55
C PRO A 122 14.83 5.31 -17.47
N LEU A 123 15.22 4.73 -16.35
CA LEU A 123 15.76 5.48 -15.20
C LEU A 123 17.27 5.69 -15.33
N ALA A 124 17.77 6.83 -14.84
CA ALA A 124 19.20 7.14 -14.73
C ALA A 124 19.83 6.58 -13.45
N VAL A 125 19.18 5.63 -12.79
CA VAL A 125 19.60 5.01 -11.53
C VAL A 125 20.45 3.76 -11.84
N GLU A 126 21.68 3.72 -11.34
CA GLU A 126 22.55 2.55 -11.47
C GLU A 126 22.04 1.38 -10.62
N LEU A 127 22.00 0.19 -11.21
CA LEU A 127 21.77 -1.07 -10.49
C LEU A 127 22.99 -1.97 -10.72
N LYS A 128 23.82 -2.17 -9.71
CA LYS A 128 25.00 -3.06 -9.82
C LYS A 128 25.47 -3.59 -8.47
N PRO A 129 26.23 -4.69 -8.44
CA PRO A 129 26.92 -5.12 -7.24
C PRO A 129 27.83 -4.03 -6.68
N LEU A 130 27.99 -4.02 -5.36
CA LEU A 130 29.00 -3.18 -4.71
C LEU A 130 30.41 -3.73 -5.01
N GLU A 131 31.28 -2.88 -5.53
CA GLU A 131 32.70 -3.23 -5.78
C GLU A 131 33.56 -2.85 -4.57
N CYS A 132 33.34 -1.65 -4.03
CA CYS A 132 34.04 -1.19 -2.83
C CYS A 132 33.20 -0.10 -2.11
N PHE A 133 33.41 0.04 -0.80
CA PHE A 133 32.84 1.10 0.02
C PHE A 133 33.85 1.55 1.07
N TYR A 134 34.06 2.85 1.17
CA TYR A 134 34.89 3.49 2.19
C TYR A 134 34.02 4.47 2.98
N PRO A 135 33.94 4.33 4.32
CA PRO A 135 33.28 5.33 5.15
C PRO A 135 33.87 6.72 4.91
N ALA A 136 33.04 7.73 4.81
CA ALA A 136 33.48 9.12 4.78
C ALA A 136 33.97 9.55 6.17
N GLU A 137 34.68 10.65 6.20
CA GLU A 137 35.27 11.23 7.40
C GLU A 137 34.21 11.51 8.48
N ASP A 138 34.61 11.47 9.75
CA ASP A 138 33.71 11.59 10.91
C ASP A 138 32.81 12.84 10.89
N TYR A 139 33.28 13.94 10.31
CA TYR A 139 32.48 15.17 10.22
C TYR A 139 31.33 15.07 9.21
N HIS A 140 31.33 14.08 8.32
CA HIS A 140 30.23 13.79 7.40
C HIS A 140 29.15 12.89 8.02
N GLN A 141 29.51 12.07 9.02
CA GLN A 141 28.57 11.15 9.64
C GLN A 141 27.53 11.91 10.46
N ASP A 142 26.26 11.55 10.33
CA ASP A 142 25.15 12.19 11.04
C ASP A 142 25.10 13.73 10.89
N TYR A 143 25.56 14.24 9.73
CA TYR A 143 25.75 15.68 9.54
C TYR A 143 24.49 16.51 9.85
N LEU A 144 23.33 16.14 9.31
CA LEU A 144 22.08 16.86 9.54
C LEU A 144 21.45 16.63 10.92
N VAL A 145 21.89 15.61 11.65
CA VAL A 145 21.54 15.46 13.07
C VAL A 145 22.32 16.42 13.94
N ARG A 146 23.62 16.61 13.64
CA ARG A 146 24.49 17.55 14.36
C ARG A 146 24.27 19.02 13.93
N ASN A 147 23.84 19.20 12.66
CA ASN A 147 23.62 20.51 12.05
C ASN A 147 22.22 20.58 11.41
N PRO A 148 21.13 20.73 12.19
CA PRO A 148 19.77 20.73 11.67
C PRO A 148 19.46 21.81 10.63
N GLU A 149 20.20 22.95 10.68
CA GLU A 149 20.13 24.06 9.72
C GLU A 149 21.14 23.90 8.56
N GLY A 150 21.85 22.77 8.50
CA GLY A 150 22.85 22.49 7.49
C GLY A 150 22.26 22.29 6.09
N TYR A 151 23.14 22.29 5.09
CA TYR A 151 22.73 22.06 3.71
C TYR A 151 22.09 20.68 3.52
N CYS A 152 20.92 20.65 2.90
CA CYS A 152 20.23 19.44 2.47
C CYS A 152 19.66 19.64 1.06
N HIS A 153 19.97 18.73 0.14
CA HIS A 153 19.44 18.76 -1.21
C HIS A 153 17.97 18.31 -1.31
N LEU A 154 17.48 17.59 -0.30
CA LEU A 154 16.11 17.12 -0.24
C LEU A 154 15.16 18.25 0.16
N SER A 155 13.95 18.23 -0.42
CA SER A 155 12.91 19.18 -0.08
C SER A 155 12.40 18.99 1.37
N LEU A 156 11.90 20.04 1.97
CA LEU A 156 11.21 19.95 3.26
C LEU A 156 10.00 19.01 3.21
N GLN A 157 9.34 18.91 2.04
CA GLN A 157 8.22 17.98 1.84
C GLN A 157 8.71 16.53 1.92
N THR A 158 9.84 16.20 1.27
CA THR A 158 10.44 14.85 1.31
C THR A 158 10.87 14.46 2.73
N LEU A 159 11.49 15.38 3.48
CA LEU A 159 11.87 15.13 4.86
C LEU A 159 10.65 15.00 5.80
N ARG A 160 9.61 15.80 5.57
CA ARG A 160 8.35 15.68 6.31
C ARG A 160 7.65 14.36 6.02
N PHE A 161 7.68 13.92 4.75
CA PHE A 161 7.14 12.61 4.37
C PHE A 161 7.79 11.48 5.15
N SER A 162 9.15 11.37 5.14
CA SER A 162 9.85 10.27 5.82
C SER A 162 9.56 10.23 7.32
N LYS A 163 9.54 11.41 7.96
CA LYS A 163 9.20 11.53 9.38
C LYS A 163 7.77 11.06 9.67
N VAL A 164 6.79 11.59 8.96
CA VAL A 164 5.37 11.29 9.22
C VAL A 164 5.06 9.82 8.92
N TYR A 165 5.58 9.27 7.81
CA TYR A 165 5.45 7.86 7.47
C TYR A 165 5.99 6.96 8.60
N SER A 166 7.20 7.25 9.08
CA SER A 166 7.84 6.47 10.15
C SER A 166 7.11 6.60 11.49
N ASP A 167 6.65 7.81 11.83
CA ASP A 167 5.89 8.06 13.06
C ASP A 167 4.58 7.27 13.07
N MET A 168 3.87 7.18 11.93
CA MET A 168 2.65 6.37 11.81
C MET A 168 2.91 4.89 12.02
N ILE A 169 3.98 4.33 11.43
CA ILE A 169 4.33 2.91 11.60
C ILE A 169 4.75 2.63 13.04
N ARG A 170 5.60 3.47 13.64
CA ARG A 170 5.99 3.32 15.07
C ARG A 170 4.79 3.40 15.99
N LYS A 171 3.83 4.28 15.69
CA LYS A 171 2.58 4.39 16.45
C LYS A 171 1.76 3.11 16.34
N LEU A 172 1.58 2.55 15.13
CA LEU A 172 0.89 1.27 14.95
C LEU A 172 1.61 0.15 15.72
N ARG A 173 2.94 0.05 15.61
CA ARG A 173 3.72 -0.96 16.33
C ARG A 173 3.64 -0.82 17.85
N SER A 174 3.57 0.41 18.38
CA SER A 174 3.40 0.65 19.82
C SER A 174 2.06 0.15 20.37
N LEU A 175 1.10 -0.15 19.49
CA LEU A 175 -0.24 -0.66 19.83
C LEU A 175 -0.38 -2.16 19.51
N ALA A 176 0.72 -2.83 19.15
CA ALA A 176 0.74 -4.24 18.79
C ALA A 176 0.31 -5.13 19.95
N ASP A 177 -0.41 -6.19 19.62
CA ASP A 177 -0.83 -7.26 20.54
C ASP A 177 -0.28 -8.59 19.98
N GLU A 178 0.60 -9.24 20.73
CA GLU A 178 1.27 -10.46 20.28
C GLU A 178 0.29 -11.64 20.09
N GLU A 179 -0.80 -11.71 20.87
CA GLU A 179 -1.83 -12.73 20.67
C GLU A 179 -2.55 -12.52 19.33
N LYS A 180 -2.86 -11.27 18.99
CA LYS A 180 -3.47 -10.92 17.69
C LYS A 180 -2.51 -11.19 16.55
N ARG A 181 -1.25 -10.78 16.70
CA ARG A 181 -0.20 -11.04 15.71
C ARG A 181 -0.08 -12.53 15.38
N ALA A 182 -0.16 -13.40 16.39
CA ALA A 182 -0.10 -14.85 16.21
C ALA A 182 -1.36 -15.43 15.53
N VAL A 183 -2.54 -14.85 15.76
CA VAL A 183 -3.83 -15.37 15.26
C VAL A 183 -4.18 -14.85 13.87
N TYR A 184 -3.83 -13.60 13.53
CA TYR A 184 -4.25 -12.94 12.28
C TYR A 184 -3.83 -13.68 11.02
N PRO A 185 -2.61 -14.25 10.87
CA PRO A 185 -2.25 -14.99 9.68
C PRO A 185 -3.23 -16.12 9.35
N ARG A 186 -3.68 -16.88 10.34
CA ARG A 186 -4.68 -17.93 10.15
C ARG A 186 -6.08 -17.37 9.84
N PHE A 187 -6.46 -16.27 10.50
CA PHE A 187 -7.76 -15.63 10.32
C PHE A 187 -7.90 -15.02 8.95
N PHE A 188 -6.86 -14.33 8.45
CA PHE A 188 -6.81 -13.67 7.15
C PHE A 188 -6.31 -14.56 6.02
N LYS A 189 -6.07 -15.86 6.29
CA LYS A 189 -5.72 -16.83 5.27
C LYS A 189 -4.46 -16.46 4.49
N THR A 190 -3.32 -16.37 5.18
CA THR A 190 -2.02 -15.98 4.58
C THR A 190 -1.13 -17.16 4.20
N GLY A 191 -1.63 -18.39 4.34
CA GLY A 191 -0.91 -19.60 3.93
C GLY A 191 -0.71 -19.65 2.40
N LYS A 192 0.23 -20.49 1.97
CA LYS A 192 0.53 -20.67 0.55
C LYS A 192 -0.72 -21.08 -0.27
N GLY A 193 -1.02 -20.33 -1.32
CA GLY A 193 -2.19 -20.53 -2.17
C GLY A 193 -3.50 -19.99 -1.58
N GLU A 194 -3.47 -19.37 -0.40
CA GLU A 194 -4.64 -18.71 0.18
C GLU A 194 -4.72 -17.24 -0.28
N TYR A 195 -5.89 -16.62 -0.16
CA TYR A 195 -6.17 -15.30 -0.71
C TYR A 195 -5.40 -14.13 -0.05
N GLY A 196 -4.87 -14.32 1.15
CA GLY A 196 -4.03 -13.37 1.87
C GLY A 196 -2.55 -13.76 1.87
N GLU A 197 -2.11 -14.65 0.96
CA GLU A 197 -0.71 -15.08 0.90
C GLU A 197 0.25 -13.90 0.87
N GLY A 198 1.26 -13.92 1.74
CA GLY A 198 2.29 -12.90 1.84
C GLY A 198 1.98 -11.73 2.78
N ASP A 199 0.73 -11.58 3.27
CA ASP A 199 0.39 -10.53 4.23
C ASP A 199 1.10 -10.74 5.57
N LYS A 200 1.69 -9.66 6.10
CA LYS A 200 2.27 -9.59 7.44
C LYS A 200 1.38 -8.76 8.36
N PHE A 201 1.38 -9.11 9.65
CA PHE A 201 0.54 -8.46 10.66
C PHE A 201 1.39 -7.90 11.81
N ILE A 202 1.05 -6.66 12.21
CA ILE A 202 1.59 -6.02 13.41
C ILE A 202 0.85 -6.53 14.66
N GLY A 203 -0.44 -6.86 14.53
CA GLY A 203 -1.32 -7.29 15.61
C GLY A 203 -2.16 -6.17 16.19
N VAL A 204 -2.50 -5.13 15.39
CA VAL A 204 -3.30 -3.98 15.83
C VAL A 204 -4.76 -4.19 15.47
N THR A 205 -5.65 -3.99 16.44
CA THR A 205 -7.09 -4.12 16.18
C THR A 205 -7.65 -2.95 15.36
N VAL A 206 -8.73 -3.19 14.61
CA VAL A 206 -9.41 -2.15 13.80
C VAL A 206 -9.75 -0.88 14.60
N PRO A 207 -10.29 -0.95 15.85
CA PRO A 207 -10.54 0.26 16.64
C PRO A 207 -9.29 1.09 16.90
N LEU A 208 -8.16 0.45 17.21
CA LEU A 208 -6.89 1.13 17.45
C LEU A 208 -6.31 1.71 16.16
N THR A 209 -6.37 0.96 15.05
CA THR A 209 -5.99 1.49 13.71
C THR A 209 -6.82 2.72 13.34
N ARG A 210 -8.12 2.75 13.67
CA ARG A 210 -8.98 3.93 13.48
C ARG A 210 -8.55 5.14 14.31
N GLN A 211 -8.01 4.92 15.52
CA GLN A 211 -7.47 6.01 16.34
C GLN A 211 -6.23 6.62 15.69
N VAL A 212 -5.30 5.79 15.21
CA VAL A 212 -4.13 6.26 14.48
C VAL A 212 -4.55 7.01 13.21
N ALA A 213 -5.44 6.46 12.39
CA ALA A 213 -5.95 7.14 11.20
C ALA A 213 -6.67 8.47 11.51
N LYS A 214 -7.23 8.62 12.71
CA LYS A 214 -7.80 9.88 13.18
C LYS A 214 -6.72 10.90 13.54
N GLU A 215 -5.69 10.46 14.26
CA GLU A 215 -4.56 11.30 14.67
C GLU A 215 -3.80 11.86 13.45
N TYR A 216 -3.66 11.05 12.40
CA TYR A 216 -2.95 11.36 11.17
C TYR A 216 -3.88 11.68 9.98
N SER A 217 -5.09 12.19 10.22
CA SER A 217 -6.09 12.44 9.15
C SER A 217 -5.67 13.46 8.10
N ASP A 218 -4.73 14.35 8.40
CA ASP A 218 -4.29 15.44 7.51
C ASP A 218 -2.99 15.15 6.74
N VAL A 219 -2.44 13.93 6.83
CA VAL A 219 -1.23 13.53 6.09
C VAL A 219 -1.44 13.66 4.58
N SER A 220 -0.35 13.85 3.82
CA SER A 220 -0.41 13.93 2.35
C SER A 220 -0.82 12.59 1.72
N LEU A 221 -1.31 12.62 0.48
CA LEU A 221 -1.59 11.40 -0.27
C LEU A 221 -0.33 10.59 -0.55
N ASP A 222 0.85 11.21 -0.62
CA ASP A 222 2.14 10.51 -0.76
C ASP A 222 2.40 9.55 0.41
N VAL A 223 2.04 9.95 1.65
CA VAL A 223 2.15 9.08 2.82
C VAL A 223 1.14 7.95 2.76
N VAL A 224 -0.09 8.24 2.32
CA VAL A 224 -1.14 7.22 2.14
C VAL A 224 -0.74 6.20 1.09
N ASP A 225 -0.18 6.66 -0.04
CA ASP A 225 0.34 5.82 -1.12
C ASP A 225 1.44 4.86 -0.60
N ALA A 226 2.45 5.39 0.10
CA ALA A 226 3.50 4.55 0.66
C ALA A 226 3.00 3.53 1.71
N LEU A 227 1.96 3.89 2.48
CA LEU A 227 1.33 2.95 3.41
C LEU A 227 0.53 1.86 2.70
N LEU A 228 -0.09 2.16 1.53
CA LEU A 228 -0.79 1.16 0.70
C LEU A 228 0.17 0.18 0.04
N GLU A 229 1.41 0.59 -0.22
CA GLU A 229 2.49 -0.28 -0.72
C GLU A 229 3.13 -1.16 0.37
N SER A 230 2.76 -0.95 1.65
CA SER A 230 3.35 -1.66 2.78
C SER A 230 2.99 -3.16 2.78
N GLU A 231 3.95 -3.99 3.12
CA GLU A 231 3.77 -5.42 3.39
C GLU A 231 2.93 -5.70 4.66
N TRP A 232 2.78 -4.69 5.53
CA TRP A 232 2.02 -4.79 6.78
C TRP A 232 0.55 -4.45 6.56
N HIS A 233 -0.31 -5.40 6.85
CA HIS A 233 -1.76 -5.28 6.64
C HIS A 233 -2.38 -4.05 7.32
N GLU A 234 -2.04 -3.80 8.59
CA GLU A 234 -2.59 -2.69 9.34
C GLU A 234 -2.10 -1.31 8.85
N CYS A 235 -0.95 -1.25 8.17
CA CYS A 235 -0.51 -0.03 7.49
C CYS A 235 -1.43 0.29 6.32
N ARG A 236 -1.77 -0.70 5.48
CA ARG A 236 -2.72 -0.54 4.38
C ARG A 236 -4.12 -0.19 4.88
N LEU A 237 -4.58 -0.86 5.96
CA LEU A 237 -5.86 -0.52 6.61
C LEU A 237 -5.86 0.92 7.13
N CYS A 238 -4.79 1.35 7.78
CA CYS A 238 -4.65 2.72 8.29
C CYS A 238 -4.73 3.75 7.15
N ALA A 239 -4.04 3.49 6.03
CA ALA A 239 -4.09 4.31 4.82
C ALA A 239 -5.53 4.48 4.30
N LEU A 240 -6.27 3.38 4.16
CA LEU A 240 -7.66 3.40 3.71
C LEU A 240 -8.59 4.15 4.68
N LEU A 241 -8.39 3.98 5.99
CA LEU A 241 -9.15 4.71 6.99
C LEU A 241 -8.84 6.23 6.99
N VAL A 242 -7.63 6.62 6.61
CA VAL A 242 -7.28 8.04 6.34
C VAL A 242 -8.02 8.54 5.10
N LEU A 243 -8.06 7.77 3.99
CA LEU A 243 -8.83 8.14 2.79
C LEU A 243 -10.31 8.35 3.10
N VAL A 244 -10.93 7.44 3.86
CA VAL A 244 -12.33 7.58 4.31
C VAL A 244 -12.56 8.92 5.05
N ARG A 245 -11.57 9.37 5.85
CA ARG A 245 -11.68 10.66 6.57
C ARG A 245 -11.48 11.86 5.66
N LYS A 246 -10.60 11.73 4.67
CA LYS A 246 -10.32 12.80 3.68
C LYS A 246 -11.45 12.97 2.68
N PHE A 247 -12.26 11.93 2.45
CA PHE A 247 -13.29 11.91 1.42
C PHE A 247 -14.22 13.13 1.44
N ALA A 248 -14.66 13.56 2.61
CA ALA A 248 -15.58 14.70 2.72
C ALA A 248 -14.99 16.04 2.26
N LYS A 249 -13.64 16.17 2.26
CA LYS A 249 -12.95 17.42 1.85
C LYS A 249 -12.70 17.47 0.33
N SER A 250 -12.39 16.33 -0.31
CA SER A 250 -11.99 16.24 -1.72
C SER A 250 -12.50 14.93 -2.36
N PRO A 251 -13.82 14.73 -2.54
CA PRO A 251 -14.38 13.46 -2.97
C PRO A 251 -13.80 12.94 -4.29
N GLU A 252 -13.68 13.80 -5.30
CA GLU A 252 -13.18 13.45 -6.64
C GLU A 252 -11.73 12.98 -6.60
N GLU A 253 -10.87 13.72 -5.91
CA GLU A 253 -9.45 13.38 -5.75
C GLU A 253 -9.27 12.05 -5.01
N ILE A 254 -10.03 11.86 -3.91
CA ILE A 254 -9.93 10.65 -3.08
C ILE A 254 -10.45 9.42 -3.83
N VAL A 255 -11.51 9.55 -4.62
CA VAL A 255 -12.02 8.42 -5.44
C VAL A 255 -11.05 8.09 -6.57
N ALA A 256 -10.51 9.09 -7.26
CA ALA A 256 -9.49 8.88 -8.30
C ALA A 256 -8.26 8.17 -7.71
N PHE A 257 -7.79 8.63 -6.54
CA PHE A 257 -6.69 7.99 -5.82
C PHE A 257 -7.03 6.55 -5.41
N TYR A 258 -8.20 6.31 -4.83
CA TYR A 258 -8.64 4.98 -4.40
C TYR A 258 -8.67 3.98 -5.57
N LEU A 259 -9.23 4.39 -6.72
CA LEU A 259 -9.32 3.56 -7.92
C LEU A 259 -7.94 3.28 -8.55
N ALA A 260 -7.01 4.22 -8.47
CA ALA A 260 -5.64 4.02 -8.95
C ALA A 260 -4.81 3.06 -8.07
N HIS A 261 -5.26 2.78 -6.83
CA HIS A 261 -4.50 2.01 -5.84
C HIS A 261 -5.20 0.73 -5.38
N THR A 262 -6.13 0.18 -6.19
CA THR A 262 -6.88 -1.06 -5.86
C THR A 262 -5.98 -2.26 -5.62
N ALA A 263 -4.78 -2.31 -6.21
CA ALA A 263 -3.78 -3.35 -5.98
C ALA A 263 -3.35 -3.50 -4.51
N GLY A 264 -3.33 -2.39 -3.75
CA GLY A 264 -3.04 -2.39 -2.31
C GLY A 264 -4.23 -2.80 -1.43
N ILE A 265 -5.43 -3.00 -2.03
CA ILE A 265 -6.67 -3.36 -1.33
C ILE A 265 -6.94 -4.86 -1.54
N ASN A 266 -6.08 -5.68 -0.96
CA ASN A 266 -5.97 -7.09 -1.26
C ASN A 266 -6.50 -8.00 -0.13
N ASN A 267 -7.45 -7.53 0.68
CA ASN A 267 -8.14 -8.35 1.67
C ASN A 267 -9.58 -7.85 1.89
N TRP A 268 -10.45 -8.74 2.42
CA TRP A 268 -11.87 -8.47 2.57
C TRP A 268 -12.16 -7.31 3.54
N ASP A 269 -11.45 -7.18 4.64
CA ASP A 269 -11.65 -6.10 5.61
C ASP A 269 -11.18 -4.74 5.07
N LEU A 270 -10.11 -4.71 4.26
CA LEU A 270 -9.66 -3.52 3.56
C LEU A 270 -10.75 -2.98 2.63
N VAL A 271 -11.41 -3.88 1.89
CA VAL A 271 -12.55 -3.52 1.03
C VAL A 271 -13.74 -3.06 1.86
N ASP A 272 -14.16 -3.87 2.84
CA ASP A 272 -15.41 -3.67 3.58
C ASP A 272 -15.39 -2.39 4.44
N LEU A 273 -14.19 -1.96 4.87
CA LEU A 273 -13.99 -0.75 5.66
C LEU A 273 -13.70 0.52 4.83
N SER A 274 -13.55 0.40 3.51
CA SER A 274 -13.24 1.55 2.64
C SER A 274 -14.24 1.74 1.49
N ALA A 275 -14.55 0.69 0.74
CA ALA A 275 -15.36 0.79 -0.48
C ALA A 275 -16.74 1.47 -0.31
N PRO A 276 -17.56 1.13 0.72
CA PRO A 276 -18.83 1.81 0.91
C PRO A 276 -18.70 3.29 1.25
N TYR A 277 -17.59 3.68 1.89
CA TYR A 277 -17.40 5.02 2.44
C TYR A 277 -16.66 5.96 1.48
N VAL A 278 -15.94 5.42 0.49
CA VAL A 278 -15.26 6.16 -0.56
C VAL A 278 -16.06 6.05 -1.85
N LEU A 279 -15.93 4.95 -2.59
CA LEU A 279 -16.58 4.79 -3.90
C LEU A 279 -18.10 4.75 -3.77
N GLY A 280 -18.66 3.96 -2.84
CA GLY A 280 -20.09 3.86 -2.67
C GLY A 280 -20.73 5.20 -2.34
N ARG A 281 -20.18 5.94 -1.38
CA ARG A 281 -20.71 7.26 -1.00
C ARG A 281 -20.63 8.27 -2.14
N PHE A 282 -19.53 8.24 -2.92
CA PHE A 282 -19.35 9.09 -4.09
C PHE A 282 -20.43 8.88 -5.17
N LEU A 283 -20.89 7.64 -5.33
CA LEU A 283 -21.85 7.26 -6.37
C LEU A 283 -23.32 7.50 -5.99
N CYS A 284 -23.64 7.76 -4.72
CA CYS A 284 -25.03 7.94 -4.26
C CYS A 284 -25.77 9.03 -5.05
N ASP A 285 -25.10 10.14 -5.33
CA ASP A 285 -25.69 11.31 -5.99
C ASP A 285 -25.32 11.39 -7.49
N ARG A 286 -24.80 10.30 -8.08
CA ARG A 286 -24.34 10.27 -9.48
C ARG A 286 -25.19 9.35 -10.35
N HIS A 287 -25.44 9.78 -11.60
CA HIS A 287 -26.16 8.98 -12.60
C HIS A 287 -25.24 7.96 -13.28
N ASP A 288 -23.99 8.38 -13.57
CA ASP A 288 -23.00 7.47 -14.14
C ASP A 288 -22.33 6.65 -13.01
N ARG A 289 -22.54 5.33 -13.10
CA ARG A 289 -22.00 4.32 -12.19
C ARG A 289 -21.30 3.20 -12.94
N SER A 290 -20.88 3.46 -14.20
CA SER A 290 -20.20 2.49 -15.05
C SER A 290 -18.98 1.85 -14.37
N VAL A 291 -18.26 2.61 -13.55
CA VAL A 291 -17.11 2.13 -12.77
C VAL A 291 -17.43 0.90 -11.90
N LEU A 292 -18.67 0.76 -11.40
CA LEU A 292 -19.06 -0.44 -10.64
C LEU A 292 -19.08 -1.69 -11.53
N TYR A 293 -19.52 -1.55 -12.76
CA TYR A 293 -19.60 -2.65 -13.72
C TYR A 293 -18.22 -2.99 -14.28
N ASP A 294 -17.36 -1.99 -14.49
CA ASP A 294 -15.96 -2.19 -14.89
C ASP A 294 -15.22 -3.00 -13.82
N LEU A 295 -15.34 -2.59 -12.55
CA LEU A 295 -14.77 -3.34 -11.42
C LEU A 295 -15.38 -4.74 -11.26
N ALA A 296 -16.69 -4.89 -11.47
CA ALA A 296 -17.35 -6.21 -11.42
C ALA A 296 -16.87 -7.15 -12.52
N GLY A 297 -16.50 -6.61 -13.70
CA GLY A 297 -15.92 -7.35 -14.82
C GLY A 297 -14.41 -7.62 -14.72
N SER A 298 -13.73 -7.09 -13.70
CA SER A 298 -12.29 -7.25 -13.52
C SER A 298 -11.89 -8.71 -13.27
N SER A 299 -10.65 -9.07 -13.65
CA SER A 299 -10.03 -10.33 -13.27
C SER A 299 -9.61 -10.37 -11.79
N SER A 300 -9.51 -9.21 -11.11
CA SER A 300 -9.19 -9.11 -9.70
C SER A 300 -10.42 -9.38 -8.83
N MET A 301 -10.35 -10.44 -8.02
CA MET A 301 -11.38 -10.74 -7.02
C MET A 301 -11.64 -9.56 -6.06
N TRP A 302 -10.62 -8.79 -5.75
CA TRP A 302 -10.74 -7.66 -4.84
C TRP A 302 -11.48 -6.49 -5.48
N GLU A 303 -11.26 -6.22 -6.76
CA GLU A 303 -12.02 -5.22 -7.51
C GLU A 303 -13.49 -5.64 -7.68
N GLN A 304 -13.76 -6.92 -7.97
CA GLN A 304 -15.11 -7.47 -7.95
C GLN A 304 -15.79 -7.26 -6.58
N ARG A 305 -15.03 -7.48 -5.48
CA ARG A 305 -15.55 -7.22 -4.14
C ARG A 305 -15.79 -5.74 -3.88
N ILE A 306 -14.88 -4.86 -4.32
CA ILE A 306 -15.08 -3.39 -4.24
C ILE A 306 -16.37 -3.01 -4.95
N ALA A 307 -16.64 -3.54 -6.15
CA ALA A 307 -17.85 -3.25 -6.89
C ALA A 307 -19.12 -3.55 -6.08
N ILE A 308 -19.27 -4.77 -5.62
CA ILE A 308 -20.49 -5.20 -4.93
C ILE A 308 -20.61 -4.55 -3.53
N VAL A 309 -19.51 -4.44 -2.76
CA VAL A 309 -19.54 -3.88 -1.40
C VAL A 309 -19.77 -2.36 -1.41
N SER A 310 -19.31 -1.66 -2.45
CA SER A 310 -19.61 -0.22 -2.62
C SER A 310 -21.11 0.06 -2.69
N THR A 311 -21.92 -0.88 -3.21
CA THR A 311 -23.37 -0.72 -3.30
C THR A 311 -24.07 -0.62 -1.94
N LEU A 312 -23.37 -0.94 -0.82
CA LEU A 312 -23.93 -0.77 0.52
C LEU A 312 -24.36 0.67 0.79
N ALA A 313 -23.64 1.67 0.25
CA ALA A 313 -24.05 3.07 0.38
C ALA A 313 -25.34 3.34 -0.40
N LEU A 314 -25.46 2.83 -1.62
CA LEU A 314 -26.66 2.94 -2.45
C LEU A 314 -27.86 2.26 -1.79
N ILE A 315 -27.67 1.07 -1.23
CA ILE A 315 -28.74 0.34 -0.49
C ILE A 315 -29.24 1.18 0.69
N ARG A 316 -28.36 1.85 1.42
CA ARG A 316 -28.74 2.73 2.54
C ARG A 316 -29.66 3.87 2.09
N ASP A 317 -29.46 4.36 0.87
CA ASP A 317 -30.28 5.40 0.24
C ASP A 317 -31.43 4.80 -0.60
N SER A 318 -31.77 3.51 -0.39
CA SER A 318 -32.85 2.77 -1.06
C SER A 318 -32.71 2.69 -2.59
N GLN A 319 -31.49 2.68 -3.12
CA GLN A 319 -31.15 2.52 -4.51
C GLN A 319 -30.61 1.09 -4.73
N PHE A 320 -31.41 0.19 -5.30
CA PHE A 320 -31.10 -1.25 -5.33
C PHE A 320 -30.63 -1.76 -6.67
N ASP A 321 -30.91 -1.07 -7.78
CA ASP A 321 -30.74 -1.54 -9.15
C ASP A 321 -29.31 -2.03 -9.44
N ASP A 322 -28.28 -1.25 -9.05
CA ASP A 322 -26.90 -1.64 -9.30
C ASP A 322 -26.50 -2.86 -8.47
N THR A 323 -26.98 -2.96 -7.23
CA THR A 323 -26.76 -4.15 -6.39
C THR A 323 -27.32 -5.39 -7.04
N LEU A 324 -28.57 -5.34 -7.53
CA LEU A 324 -29.24 -6.49 -8.14
C LEU A 324 -28.58 -6.90 -9.46
N LYS A 325 -28.20 -5.94 -10.32
CA LYS A 325 -27.49 -6.21 -11.57
C LYS A 325 -26.11 -6.85 -11.34
N ILE A 326 -25.34 -6.33 -10.38
CA ILE A 326 -24.03 -6.91 -10.04
C ILE A 326 -24.21 -8.30 -9.40
N ALA A 327 -25.22 -8.48 -8.55
CA ALA A 327 -25.55 -9.78 -7.97
C ALA A 327 -25.94 -10.80 -9.04
N GLU A 328 -26.68 -10.40 -10.09
CA GLU A 328 -27.00 -11.23 -11.24
C GLU A 328 -25.72 -11.64 -12.00
N ALA A 329 -24.82 -10.71 -12.26
CA ALA A 329 -23.53 -10.99 -12.91
C ALA A 329 -22.67 -12.00 -12.10
N PHE A 330 -22.80 -12.01 -10.78
CA PHE A 330 -22.03 -12.89 -9.89
C PHE A 330 -22.69 -14.25 -9.57
N LEU A 331 -23.79 -14.59 -10.23
CA LEU A 331 -24.46 -15.90 -10.01
C LEU A 331 -23.55 -17.09 -10.37
N SER A 332 -22.66 -16.92 -11.34
CA SER A 332 -21.71 -17.96 -11.77
C SER A 332 -20.35 -17.90 -11.08
N THR A 333 -20.12 -16.94 -10.18
CA THR A 333 -18.81 -16.80 -9.54
C THR A 333 -18.41 -18.03 -8.73
N GLU A 334 -17.14 -18.42 -8.83
CA GLU A 334 -16.56 -19.52 -8.03
C GLU A 334 -15.94 -19.06 -6.72
N HIS A 335 -15.63 -17.77 -6.61
CA HIS A 335 -14.97 -17.19 -5.43
C HIS A 335 -15.91 -17.09 -4.22
N ASP A 336 -15.59 -17.83 -3.16
CA ASP A 336 -16.42 -17.88 -1.95
C ASP A 336 -16.57 -16.50 -1.28
N LEU A 337 -15.53 -15.66 -1.29
CA LEU A 337 -15.59 -14.30 -0.75
C LEU A 337 -16.51 -13.38 -1.54
N ILE A 338 -16.64 -13.57 -2.87
CA ILE A 338 -17.60 -12.83 -3.69
C ILE A 338 -19.01 -13.34 -3.43
N ARG A 339 -19.22 -14.66 -3.35
CA ARG A 339 -20.50 -15.26 -2.97
C ARG A 339 -21.03 -14.72 -1.64
N LYS A 340 -20.14 -14.62 -0.64
CA LYS A 340 -20.48 -14.08 0.70
C LYS A 340 -20.80 -12.59 0.64
N ALA A 341 -20.01 -11.79 -0.06
CA ALA A 341 -20.24 -10.35 -0.21
C ALA A 341 -21.55 -10.05 -0.93
N THR A 342 -21.81 -10.74 -2.03
CA THR A 342 -23.06 -10.59 -2.81
C THR A 342 -24.26 -10.98 -1.95
N GLY A 343 -24.20 -12.12 -1.27
CA GLY A 343 -25.26 -12.54 -0.36
C GLY A 343 -25.48 -11.53 0.80
N TRP A 344 -24.40 -10.95 1.32
CA TRP A 344 -24.48 -9.90 2.32
C TRP A 344 -25.19 -8.64 1.77
N MET A 345 -24.81 -8.16 0.58
CA MET A 345 -25.49 -7.00 -0.04
C MET A 345 -26.95 -7.26 -0.32
N LEU A 346 -27.31 -8.44 -0.85
CA LEU A 346 -28.69 -8.85 -1.04
C LEU A 346 -29.47 -8.88 0.30
N ARG A 347 -28.85 -9.35 1.38
CA ARG A 347 -29.44 -9.28 2.74
C ARG A 347 -29.68 -7.84 3.17
N GLU A 348 -28.76 -6.93 2.89
CA GLU A 348 -28.93 -5.51 3.22
C GLU A 348 -30.09 -4.88 2.39
N VAL A 349 -30.24 -5.27 1.10
CA VAL A 349 -31.45 -4.93 0.31
C VAL A 349 -32.71 -5.43 1.03
N GLY A 350 -32.76 -6.70 1.42
CA GLY A 350 -33.93 -7.28 2.10
C GLY A 350 -34.25 -6.65 3.47
N LYS A 351 -33.27 -6.05 4.15
CA LYS A 351 -33.54 -5.27 5.37
C LYS A 351 -34.23 -3.93 5.07
N LYS A 352 -34.02 -3.38 3.89
CA LYS A 352 -34.66 -2.14 3.44
C LYS A 352 -36.03 -2.42 2.78
N ASP A 353 -36.04 -3.40 1.88
CA ASP A 353 -37.24 -3.84 1.16
C ASP A 353 -37.19 -5.36 0.93
N GLU A 354 -37.97 -6.10 1.72
CA GLU A 354 -38.05 -7.55 1.65
C GLU A 354 -38.71 -8.04 0.35
N SER A 355 -39.58 -7.23 -0.25
CA SER A 355 -40.27 -7.58 -1.49
C SER A 355 -39.28 -7.61 -2.67
N VAL A 356 -38.39 -6.62 -2.77
CA VAL A 356 -37.35 -6.55 -3.78
C VAL A 356 -36.39 -7.74 -3.69
N LEU A 357 -35.95 -8.10 -2.47
CA LEU A 357 -35.11 -9.30 -2.29
C LEU A 357 -35.88 -10.56 -2.69
N SER A 358 -37.15 -10.67 -2.31
CA SER A 358 -37.95 -11.86 -2.61
C SER A 358 -38.14 -12.06 -4.11
N GLU A 359 -38.43 -11.00 -4.85
CA GLU A 359 -38.53 -11.03 -6.32
C GLU A 359 -37.23 -11.52 -6.97
N PHE A 360 -36.08 -10.99 -6.53
CA PHE A 360 -34.78 -11.43 -7.00
C PHE A 360 -34.55 -12.93 -6.71
N LEU A 361 -34.89 -13.37 -5.48
CA LEU A 361 -34.71 -14.76 -5.08
C LEU A 361 -35.63 -15.72 -5.85
N GLU A 362 -36.89 -15.35 -6.12
CA GLU A 362 -37.82 -16.19 -6.95
C GLU A 362 -37.24 -16.39 -8.32
N LYS A 363 -36.63 -15.37 -8.91
CA LYS A 363 -36.02 -15.48 -10.25
C LYS A 363 -34.75 -16.35 -10.28
N TYR A 364 -33.92 -16.27 -9.23
CA TYR A 364 -32.56 -16.79 -9.31
C TYR A 364 -32.20 -17.90 -8.31
N ARG A 365 -33.05 -18.25 -7.32
CA ARG A 365 -32.73 -19.21 -6.24
C ARG A 365 -32.23 -20.57 -6.70
N THR A 366 -32.63 -21.01 -7.89
CA THR A 366 -32.27 -22.32 -8.44
C THR A 366 -30.87 -22.36 -9.03
N VAL A 367 -30.37 -21.22 -9.51
CA VAL A 367 -29.05 -21.09 -10.14
C VAL A 367 -28.04 -20.40 -9.20
N MET A 368 -28.53 -19.74 -8.12
CA MET A 368 -27.72 -19.03 -7.16
C MET A 368 -26.83 -19.98 -6.36
N PRO A 369 -25.52 -19.66 -6.18
CA PRO A 369 -24.64 -20.42 -5.29
C PRO A 369 -25.23 -20.52 -3.88
N ARG A 370 -25.20 -21.72 -3.29
CA ARG A 370 -25.82 -21.99 -1.96
C ARG A 370 -25.27 -21.09 -0.86
N THR A 371 -23.97 -20.74 -0.90
CA THR A 371 -23.38 -19.79 0.04
C THR A 371 -24.02 -18.41 -0.10
N MET A 372 -24.12 -17.89 -1.31
CA MET A 372 -24.75 -16.58 -1.61
C MET A 372 -26.20 -16.55 -1.12
N LEU A 373 -26.98 -17.58 -1.44
CA LEU A 373 -28.38 -17.69 -1.01
C LEU A 373 -28.51 -17.70 0.52
N ARG A 374 -27.70 -18.51 1.23
CA ARG A 374 -27.73 -18.56 2.71
C ARG A 374 -27.46 -17.21 3.35
N TYR A 375 -26.51 -16.44 2.81
CA TYR A 375 -26.25 -15.10 3.31
C TYR A 375 -27.38 -14.14 3.03
N ALA A 376 -27.98 -14.19 1.82
CA ALA A 376 -29.09 -13.33 1.41
C ALA A 376 -30.32 -13.49 2.32
N ILE A 377 -30.68 -14.75 2.66
CA ILE A 377 -31.89 -15.06 3.43
C ILE A 377 -31.69 -15.14 4.96
N GLU A 378 -30.50 -14.78 5.47
CA GLU A 378 -30.15 -14.93 6.89
C GLU A 378 -31.17 -14.27 7.84
N ARG A 379 -31.81 -13.18 7.41
CA ARG A 379 -32.79 -12.40 8.19
C ARG A 379 -34.24 -12.82 7.98
N PHE A 380 -34.51 -13.75 7.07
CA PHE A 380 -35.85 -14.27 6.86
C PHE A 380 -36.29 -15.18 8.03
N SER A 381 -37.61 -15.34 8.18
CA SER A 381 -38.19 -16.29 9.12
C SER A 381 -37.73 -17.72 8.83
N PRO A 382 -37.72 -18.64 9.82
CA PRO A 382 -37.32 -20.02 9.58
C PRO A 382 -38.14 -20.70 8.48
N GLU A 383 -39.43 -20.36 8.34
CA GLU A 383 -40.31 -20.87 7.31
C GLU A 383 -39.87 -20.41 5.91
N ARG A 384 -39.69 -19.10 5.72
CA ARG A 384 -39.21 -18.53 4.45
C ARG A 384 -37.81 -19.00 4.08
N ARG A 385 -36.93 -19.18 5.05
CA ARG A 385 -35.59 -19.74 4.79
C ARG A 385 -35.70 -21.16 4.27
N ARG A 386 -36.60 -22.01 4.83
CA ARG A 386 -36.85 -23.38 4.29
C ARG A 386 -37.38 -23.32 2.88
N TYR A 387 -38.32 -22.44 2.60
CA TYR A 387 -38.87 -22.25 1.27
C TYR A 387 -37.79 -21.96 0.21
N PHE A 388 -36.98 -20.91 0.42
CA PHE A 388 -35.93 -20.54 -0.54
C PHE A 388 -34.77 -21.52 -0.59
N MET A 389 -34.47 -22.28 0.47
CA MET A 389 -33.44 -23.30 0.51
C MET A 389 -33.92 -24.66 -0.06
N GLY A 390 -35.21 -24.89 -0.20
CA GLY A 390 -35.78 -26.06 -0.80
C GLY A 390 -35.34 -26.23 -2.26
N LYS A 391 -35.45 -27.47 -2.80
CA LYS A 391 -35.34 -27.68 -4.24
C LYS A 391 -36.60 -27.08 -4.88
N ALA A 392 -36.47 -26.44 -6.04
CA ALA A 392 -37.62 -26.19 -6.89
C ALA A 392 -38.14 -27.56 -7.29
N ASP A 393 -39.44 -27.82 -7.09
CA ASP A 393 -40.12 -29.03 -7.57
C ASP A 393 -40.01 -29.14 -9.08
#